data_39ee66553e5ed36e8179c2dcaa74c42e
#
_entry.id   39ee66553e5ed36e8179c2dcaa74c42e
#
_cell.length_a   1.000
_cell.length_b   1.000
_cell.length_c   1.000
_cell.angle_alpha   90.00
_cell.angle_beta   90.00
_cell.angle_gamma   90.00
#
_symmetry.space_group_name_H-M   'P 1'
#
loop_
_entity.id
_entity.type
_entity.pdbx_description
1 polymer ?
#
loop_
_entity_poly.entity_id
_entity_poly.type
_entity_poly.pdbx_seq_one_letter_code
_entity_poly.pdbx_strand_id
1 'polypeptide(L)'
;MIKKAAAFAEIAHKGAVRKGTNIPYITHPLETAVIASMLTEEEEIIAAGLLHDTMEDAGVSYEELKTQFGSRVADLVAEESEDKSRTWNERKSTTLEHLKTAGRDIKILTLADKLSNIRSMARDYLLKGEELWQRFNVKEKSLHAWYYNSMKERLQELSDTPQYREYAALCAQVFGAEETEWKN
;
A
#
# COMPACT_ATOMS: atom_id res chain seq x y z
N MET A 1 16.67 -13.70 -3.01
CA MET A 1 15.50 -13.42 -2.13
C MET A 1 14.23 -13.22 -2.93
N ILE A 2 14.18 -12.33 -3.92
CA ILE A 2 13.00 -11.87 -4.68
C ILE A 2 12.19 -13.02 -5.29
N LYS A 3 12.86 -13.95 -6.02
CA LYS A 3 12.16 -15.09 -6.65
C LYS A 3 11.41 -15.96 -5.64
N LYS A 4 11.99 -16.17 -4.45
CA LYS A 4 11.36 -16.93 -3.36
C LYS A 4 10.15 -16.17 -2.80
N ALA A 5 10.28 -14.86 -2.58
CA ALA A 5 9.20 -14.00 -2.08
C ALA A 5 8.02 -13.94 -3.06
N ALA A 6 8.28 -13.83 -4.37
CA ALA A 6 7.23 -13.82 -5.39
C ALA A 6 6.44 -15.15 -5.40
N ALA A 7 7.14 -16.29 -5.37
CA ALA A 7 6.49 -17.61 -5.33
C ALA A 7 5.69 -17.81 -4.03
N PHE A 8 6.20 -17.33 -2.90
CA PHE A 8 5.52 -17.38 -1.61
C PHE A 8 4.24 -16.54 -1.62
N ALA A 9 4.34 -15.28 -2.10
CA ALA A 9 3.18 -14.37 -2.20
C ALA A 9 2.10 -14.93 -3.14
N GLU A 10 2.49 -15.57 -4.27
CA GLU A 10 1.54 -16.22 -5.19
C GLU A 10 0.73 -17.33 -4.49
N ILE A 11 1.42 -18.15 -3.68
CA ILE A 11 0.78 -19.22 -2.92
C ILE A 11 -0.13 -18.64 -1.83
N ALA A 12 0.36 -17.64 -1.08
CA ALA A 12 -0.37 -17.00 0.01
C ALA A 12 -1.67 -16.34 -0.48
N HIS A 13 -1.64 -15.67 -1.63
CA HIS A 13 -2.80 -14.98 -2.22
C HIS A 13 -3.57 -15.82 -3.24
N LYS A 14 -3.36 -17.15 -3.26
CA LYS A 14 -4.01 -18.04 -4.24
C LYS A 14 -5.53 -17.91 -4.21
N GLY A 15 -6.12 -17.61 -5.35
CA GLY A 15 -7.57 -17.46 -5.52
C GLY A 15 -8.13 -16.10 -5.08
N ALA A 16 -7.34 -15.25 -4.44
CA ALA A 16 -7.75 -13.88 -4.15
C ALA A 16 -7.73 -13.00 -5.41
N VAL A 17 -8.63 -12.02 -5.46
CA VAL A 17 -8.72 -11.05 -6.56
C VAL A 17 -8.72 -9.61 -6.03
N ARG A 18 -8.30 -8.67 -6.85
CA ARG A 18 -8.40 -7.23 -6.56
C ARG A 18 -9.86 -6.83 -6.38
N LYS A 19 -10.15 -6.09 -5.32
CA LYS A 19 -11.50 -5.74 -4.89
C LYS A 19 -12.34 -5.13 -6.03
N GLY A 20 -13.51 -5.70 -6.28
CA GLY A 20 -14.43 -5.27 -7.33
C GLY A 20 -13.96 -5.59 -8.75
N THR A 21 -13.03 -6.51 -8.94
CA THR A 21 -12.51 -7.00 -10.23
C THR A 21 -12.32 -8.51 -10.22
N ASN A 22 -11.96 -9.09 -11.39
CA ASN A 22 -11.50 -10.49 -11.51
C ASN A 22 -9.96 -10.57 -11.68
N ILE A 23 -9.24 -9.49 -11.44
CA ILE A 23 -7.78 -9.46 -11.57
C ILE A 23 -7.17 -10.20 -10.38
N PRO A 24 -6.30 -11.21 -10.61
CA PRO A 24 -5.61 -11.91 -9.52
C PRO A 24 -4.89 -10.95 -8.57
N TYR A 25 -5.04 -11.17 -7.26
CA TYR A 25 -4.49 -10.26 -6.24
C TYR A 25 -2.98 -10.10 -6.34
N ILE A 26 -2.27 -11.17 -6.71
CA ILE A 26 -0.79 -11.17 -6.83
C ILE A 26 -0.25 -10.06 -7.74
N THR A 27 -1.06 -9.52 -8.67
CA THR A 27 -0.64 -8.40 -9.52
C THR A 27 -0.27 -7.15 -8.72
N HIS A 28 -0.90 -6.93 -7.55
CA HIS A 28 -0.59 -5.82 -6.67
C HIS A 28 0.76 -5.98 -5.96
N PRO A 29 1.06 -7.06 -5.22
CA PRO A 29 2.38 -7.28 -4.65
C PRO A 29 3.52 -7.25 -5.68
N LEU A 30 3.30 -7.78 -6.87
CA LEU A 30 4.27 -7.71 -7.96
C LEU A 30 4.54 -6.25 -8.38
N GLU A 31 3.48 -5.44 -8.58
CA GLU A 31 3.63 -4.03 -8.91
C GLU A 31 4.30 -3.26 -7.77
N THR A 32 3.92 -3.50 -6.52
CA THR A 32 4.55 -2.90 -5.33
C THR A 32 6.06 -3.18 -5.30
N ALA A 33 6.48 -4.41 -5.54
CA ALA A 33 7.90 -4.76 -5.59
C ALA A 33 8.65 -4.07 -6.75
N VAL A 34 8.02 -3.97 -7.93
CA VAL A 34 8.59 -3.23 -9.07
C VAL A 34 8.76 -1.76 -8.73
N ILE A 35 7.77 -1.13 -8.10
CA ILE A 35 7.87 0.27 -7.68
C ILE A 35 8.96 0.44 -6.61
N ALA A 36 9.02 -0.44 -5.61
CA ALA A 36 10.06 -0.43 -4.59
C ALA A 36 11.47 -0.53 -5.21
N SER A 37 11.65 -1.38 -6.21
CA SER A 37 12.95 -1.53 -6.92
C SER A 37 13.39 -0.29 -7.70
N MET A 38 12.49 0.65 -7.97
CA MET A 38 12.83 1.95 -8.56
C MET A 38 13.29 2.98 -7.51
N LEU A 39 13.07 2.68 -6.22
CA LEU A 39 13.38 3.56 -5.08
C LEU A 39 14.60 3.07 -4.28
N THR A 40 14.92 1.78 -4.36
CA THR A 40 16.03 1.15 -3.63
C THR A 40 16.55 -0.10 -4.35
N GLU A 41 17.82 -0.44 -4.11
CA GLU A 41 18.43 -1.70 -4.57
C GLU A 41 18.43 -2.78 -3.47
N GLU A 42 17.88 -2.50 -2.27
CA GLU A 42 17.88 -3.41 -1.15
C GLU A 42 16.85 -4.54 -1.34
N GLU A 43 17.36 -5.77 -1.50
CA GLU A 43 16.50 -6.94 -1.75
C GLU A 43 15.44 -7.17 -0.68
N GLU A 44 15.73 -6.85 0.58
CA GLU A 44 14.80 -7.02 1.69
C GLU A 44 13.58 -6.10 1.59
N ILE A 45 13.77 -4.84 1.16
CA ILE A 45 12.66 -3.89 0.98
C ILE A 45 11.81 -4.32 -0.22
N ILE A 46 12.45 -4.75 -1.32
CA ILE A 46 11.75 -5.24 -2.51
C ILE A 46 10.98 -6.53 -2.18
N ALA A 47 11.58 -7.44 -1.41
CA ALA A 47 10.91 -8.66 -0.96
C ALA A 47 9.74 -8.35 -0.01
N ALA A 48 9.90 -7.38 0.89
CA ALA A 48 8.80 -6.90 1.73
C ALA A 48 7.65 -6.35 0.87
N GLY A 49 7.94 -5.68 -0.25
CA GLY A 49 6.92 -5.26 -1.21
C GLY A 49 6.11 -6.41 -1.82
N LEU A 50 6.74 -7.58 -2.03
CA LEU A 50 6.03 -8.80 -2.47
C LEU A 50 5.18 -9.42 -1.35
N LEU A 51 5.56 -9.22 -0.10
CA LEU A 51 5.02 -9.93 1.07
C LEU A 51 4.12 -9.06 1.96
N HIS A 52 4.02 -7.74 1.72
CA HIS A 52 3.45 -6.76 2.65
C HIS A 52 2.04 -7.10 3.13
N ASP A 53 1.20 -7.65 2.26
CA ASP A 53 -0.18 -8.01 2.58
C ASP A 53 -0.35 -9.46 3.10
N THR A 54 0.73 -10.27 3.15
CA THR A 54 0.60 -11.69 3.49
C THR A 54 0.20 -11.93 4.93
N MET A 55 0.66 -11.11 5.87
CA MET A 55 0.22 -11.18 7.28
C MET A 55 -1.22 -10.74 7.43
N GLU A 56 -1.58 -9.63 6.79
CA GLU A 56 -2.89 -9.00 6.93
C GLU A 56 -4.00 -9.78 6.21
N ASP A 57 -3.74 -10.27 5.00
CA ASP A 57 -4.76 -10.83 4.10
C ASP A 57 -4.70 -12.35 3.94
N ALA A 58 -3.54 -12.97 4.19
CA ALA A 58 -3.35 -14.41 3.99
C ALA A 58 -3.07 -15.18 5.29
N GLY A 59 -3.00 -14.49 6.45
CA GLY A 59 -2.82 -15.13 7.75
C GLY A 59 -1.42 -15.72 7.98
N VAL A 60 -0.43 -15.26 7.20
CA VAL A 60 0.98 -15.66 7.40
C VAL A 60 1.48 -15.04 8.70
N SER A 61 2.17 -15.82 9.53
CA SER A 61 2.70 -15.33 10.80
C SER A 61 4.03 -14.61 10.64
N TYR A 62 4.34 -13.70 11.57
CA TYR A 62 5.66 -13.06 11.67
C TYR A 62 6.80 -14.09 11.74
N GLU A 63 6.65 -15.16 12.55
CA GLU A 63 7.67 -16.19 12.72
C GLU A 63 7.89 -17.01 11.43
N GLU A 64 6.86 -17.19 10.62
CA GLU A 64 6.99 -17.83 9.31
C GLU A 64 7.77 -16.93 8.35
N LEU A 65 7.45 -15.65 8.25
CA LEU A 65 8.20 -14.69 7.43
C LEU A 65 9.66 -14.60 7.88
N LYS A 66 9.90 -14.51 9.19
CA LYS A 66 11.24 -14.46 9.76
C LYS A 66 12.06 -15.71 9.44
N THR A 67 11.46 -16.87 9.53
CA THR A 67 12.11 -18.16 9.20
C THR A 67 12.45 -18.25 7.72
N GLN A 68 11.56 -17.75 6.86
CA GLN A 68 11.68 -17.88 5.40
C GLN A 68 12.57 -16.78 4.78
N PHE A 69 12.52 -15.56 5.31
CA PHE A 69 13.11 -14.37 4.67
C PHE A 69 14.02 -13.54 5.58
N GLY A 70 14.13 -13.88 6.85
CA GLY A 70 14.92 -13.16 7.86
C GLY A 70 14.11 -12.10 8.61
N SER A 71 14.69 -11.65 9.75
CA SER A 71 14.00 -10.70 10.65
C SER A 71 13.67 -9.37 9.97
N ARG A 72 14.60 -8.80 9.18
CA ARG A 72 14.39 -7.51 8.54
C ARG A 72 13.17 -7.50 7.62
N VAL A 73 12.96 -8.53 6.81
CA VAL A 73 11.77 -8.65 5.95
C VAL A 73 10.51 -8.80 6.79
N ALA A 74 10.56 -9.65 7.83
CA ALA A 74 9.41 -9.85 8.73
C ALA A 74 9.04 -8.56 9.48
N ASP A 75 10.03 -7.78 9.94
CA ASP A 75 9.83 -6.50 10.60
C ASP A 75 9.16 -5.48 9.66
N LEU A 76 9.69 -5.33 8.42
CA LEU A 76 9.12 -4.43 7.41
C LEU A 76 7.66 -4.78 7.09
N VAL A 77 7.34 -6.06 6.92
CA VAL A 77 5.96 -6.51 6.66
C VAL A 77 5.07 -6.28 7.86
N ALA A 78 5.56 -6.53 9.07
CA ALA A 78 4.79 -6.31 10.30
C ALA A 78 4.47 -4.82 10.51
N GLU A 79 5.41 -3.92 10.20
CA GLU A 79 5.20 -2.47 10.32
C GLU A 79 4.18 -1.91 9.30
N GLU A 80 4.03 -2.54 8.13
CA GLU A 80 3.00 -2.17 7.13
C GLU A 80 1.63 -2.78 7.45
N SER A 81 1.56 -3.84 8.28
CA SER A 81 0.33 -4.56 8.56
C SER A 81 -0.57 -3.79 9.52
N GLU A 82 -1.87 -3.69 9.18
CA GLU A 82 -2.89 -3.02 10.00
C GLU A 82 -3.63 -4.00 10.91
N ASP A 83 -4.02 -3.55 12.11
CA ASP A 83 -4.89 -4.30 13.03
C ASP A 83 -6.35 -4.27 12.55
N LYS A 84 -6.79 -5.32 11.88
CA LYS A 84 -8.16 -5.44 11.32
C LYS A 84 -9.28 -5.48 12.38
N SER A 85 -8.96 -5.61 13.66
CA SER A 85 -9.95 -5.53 14.74
C SER A 85 -10.46 -4.10 14.97
N ARG A 86 -9.72 -3.10 14.49
CA ARG A 86 -10.04 -1.67 14.62
C ARG A 86 -10.90 -1.17 13.46
N THR A 87 -11.57 -0.05 13.68
CA THR A 87 -12.31 0.66 12.63
C THR A 87 -11.37 1.16 11.54
N TRP A 88 -11.90 1.44 10.36
CA TRP A 88 -11.12 1.97 9.24
C TRP A 88 -10.40 3.28 9.61
N ASN A 89 -11.11 4.22 10.26
CA ASN A 89 -10.54 5.50 10.67
C ASN A 89 -9.36 5.32 11.66
N GLU A 90 -9.53 4.45 12.67
CA GLU A 90 -8.47 4.18 13.63
C GLU A 90 -7.24 3.59 12.97
N ARG A 91 -7.41 2.62 12.06
CA ARG A 91 -6.29 2.02 11.32
C ARG A 91 -5.55 3.07 10.49
N LYS A 92 -6.27 3.86 9.69
CA LYS A 92 -5.65 4.87 8.82
C LYS A 92 -4.98 5.98 9.63
N SER A 93 -5.56 6.41 10.73
CA SER A 93 -4.93 7.37 11.65
C SER A 93 -3.66 6.78 12.28
N THR A 94 -3.69 5.51 12.71
CA THR A 94 -2.51 4.83 13.28
C THR A 94 -1.37 4.75 12.26
N THR A 95 -1.66 4.36 11.01
CA THR A 95 -0.66 4.33 9.92
C THR A 95 -0.04 5.72 9.69
N LEU A 96 -0.87 6.78 9.62
CA LEU A 96 -0.39 8.15 9.43
C LEU A 96 0.46 8.66 10.60
N GLU A 97 0.12 8.30 11.84
CA GLU A 97 0.93 8.64 13.01
C GLU A 97 2.26 7.88 13.02
N HIS A 98 2.25 6.58 12.73
CA HIS A 98 3.46 5.77 12.63
C HIS A 98 4.45 6.35 11.60
N LEU A 99 3.97 6.74 10.43
CA LEU A 99 4.80 7.30 9.36
C LEU A 99 5.49 8.62 9.71
N LYS A 100 5.05 9.35 10.74
CA LYS A 100 5.76 10.56 11.20
C LYS A 100 7.19 10.26 11.66
N THR A 101 7.39 9.10 12.26
CA THR A 101 8.67 8.68 12.86
C THR A 101 9.30 7.47 12.17
N ALA A 102 8.60 6.87 11.21
CA ALA A 102 9.07 5.71 10.47
C ALA A 102 10.36 6.01 9.69
N GLY A 103 11.23 5.01 9.60
CA GLY A 103 12.43 5.06 8.81
C GLY A 103 12.15 5.14 7.30
N ARG A 104 13.20 5.51 6.54
CA ARG A 104 13.09 5.65 5.09
C ARG A 104 12.64 4.35 4.39
N ASP A 105 13.03 3.19 4.90
CA ASP A 105 12.68 1.88 4.33
C ASP A 105 11.17 1.65 4.34
N ILE A 106 10.52 1.96 5.46
CA ILE A 106 9.05 1.88 5.59
C ILE A 106 8.38 2.90 4.67
N LYS A 107 8.89 4.11 4.58
CA LYS A 107 8.34 5.13 3.66
C LYS A 107 8.44 4.71 2.20
N ILE A 108 9.53 4.04 1.80
CA ILE A 108 9.69 3.47 0.46
C ILE A 108 8.64 2.38 0.22
N LEU A 109 8.48 1.45 1.15
CA LEU A 109 7.53 0.36 1.06
C LEU A 109 6.09 0.89 1.00
N THR A 110 5.74 1.81 1.91
CA THR A 110 4.42 2.47 1.92
C THR A 110 4.15 3.23 0.61
N LEU A 111 5.13 4.01 0.10
CA LEU A 111 4.94 4.70 -1.18
C LEU A 111 4.69 3.72 -2.33
N ALA A 112 5.42 2.61 -2.36
CA ALA A 112 5.27 1.61 -3.40
C ALA A 112 3.89 0.95 -3.37
N ASP A 113 3.38 0.57 -2.19
CA ASP A 113 2.03 0.05 -2.01
C ASP A 113 0.97 1.09 -2.41
N LYS A 114 1.06 2.30 -1.87
CA LYS A 114 0.04 3.32 -2.11
C LYS A 114 0.04 3.82 -3.56
N LEU A 115 1.20 3.85 -4.23
CA LEU A 115 1.27 4.15 -5.66
C LEU A 115 0.60 3.05 -6.50
N SER A 116 0.83 1.77 -6.23
CA SER A 116 0.11 0.68 -6.91
C SER A 116 -1.40 0.78 -6.69
N ASN A 117 -1.83 1.10 -5.47
CA ASN A 117 -3.23 1.25 -5.14
C ASN A 117 -3.88 2.44 -5.86
N ILE A 118 -3.23 3.63 -5.87
CA ILE A 118 -3.81 4.81 -6.54
C ILE A 118 -3.80 4.67 -8.06
N ARG A 119 -2.83 3.99 -8.67
CA ARG A 119 -2.84 3.65 -10.10
C ARG A 119 -4.08 2.84 -10.47
N SER A 120 -4.36 1.78 -9.69
CA SER A 120 -5.57 0.97 -9.87
C SER A 120 -6.84 1.79 -9.69
N MET A 121 -6.87 2.65 -8.68
CA MET A 121 -8.00 3.53 -8.38
C MET A 121 -8.22 4.57 -9.49
N ALA A 122 -7.16 5.22 -9.99
CA ALA A 122 -7.25 6.21 -11.06
C ALA A 122 -7.77 5.59 -12.36
N ARG A 123 -7.24 4.41 -12.75
CA ARG A 123 -7.75 3.66 -13.91
C ARG A 123 -9.24 3.36 -13.77
N ASP A 124 -9.67 2.86 -12.63
CA ASP A 124 -11.04 2.44 -12.41
C ASP A 124 -11.99 3.64 -12.26
N TYR A 125 -11.49 4.77 -11.73
CA TYR A 125 -12.25 6.03 -11.66
C TYR A 125 -12.53 6.62 -13.05
N LEU A 126 -11.57 6.51 -13.97
CA LEU A 126 -11.79 6.90 -15.39
C LEU A 126 -12.90 6.06 -16.07
N LEU A 127 -13.04 4.79 -15.66
CA LEU A 127 -14.01 3.88 -16.26
C LEU A 127 -15.39 3.95 -15.60
N LYS A 128 -15.47 4.20 -14.28
CA LYS A 128 -16.69 4.05 -13.47
C LYS A 128 -17.16 5.35 -12.82
N GLY A 129 -16.33 6.39 -12.83
CA GLY A 129 -16.63 7.63 -12.10
C GLY A 129 -16.91 7.38 -10.62
N GLU A 130 -17.92 8.06 -10.08
CA GLU A 130 -18.28 7.99 -8.67
C GLU A 130 -18.79 6.58 -8.23
N GLU A 131 -19.20 5.72 -9.14
CA GLU A 131 -19.58 4.32 -8.82
C GLU A 131 -18.41 3.51 -8.25
N LEU A 132 -17.18 3.95 -8.52
CA LEU A 132 -15.97 3.31 -7.96
C LEU A 132 -16.07 3.11 -6.45
N TRP A 133 -16.57 4.09 -5.72
CA TRP A 133 -16.58 4.09 -4.26
C TRP A 133 -17.46 3.01 -3.66
N GLN A 134 -18.45 2.51 -4.41
CA GLN A 134 -19.36 1.45 -3.94
C GLN A 134 -18.67 0.11 -3.70
N ARG A 135 -17.49 -0.11 -4.28
CA ARG A 135 -16.71 -1.34 -4.08
C ARG A 135 -15.97 -1.39 -2.73
N PHE A 136 -15.76 -0.23 -2.10
CA PHE A 136 -15.03 -0.15 -0.83
C PHE A 136 -15.98 -0.33 0.37
N ASN A 137 -15.42 -0.74 1.52
CA ASN A 137 -16.19 -0.83 2.77
C ASN A 137 -16.59 0.56 3.26
N VAL A 138 -15.67 1.53 3.16
CA VAL A 138 -15.92 2.97 3.34
C VAL A 138 -16.21 3.54 1.96
N LYS A 139 -17.40 4.11 1.78
CA LYS A 139 -17.90 4.55 0.47
C LYS A 139 -17.69 6.05 0.23
N GLU A 140 -17.37 6.77 1.28
CA GLU A 140 -17.17 8.21 1.27
C GLU A 140 -15.83 8.56 0.59
N LYS A 141 -15.90 9.14 -0.61
CA LYS A 141 -14.73 9.61 -1.37
C LYS A 141 -13.85 10.55 -0.54
N SER A 142 -14.46 11.43 0.26
CA SER A 142 -13.75 12.39 1.12
C SER A 142 -12.82 11.73 2.14
N LEU A 143 -13.20 10.57 2.69
CA LEU A 143 -12.34 9.82 3.62
C LEU A 143 -11.12 9.22 2.90
N HIS A 144 -11.32 8.70 1.69
CA HIS A 144 -10.20 8.25 0.87
C HIS A 144 -9.28 9.43 0.49
N ALA A 145 -9.86 10.58 0.10
CA ALA A 145 -9.13 11.80 -0.22
C ALA A 145 -8.27 12.26 0.97
N TRP A 146 -8.87 12.33 2.16
CA TRP A 146 -8.14 12.64 3.39
C TRP A 146 -6.95 11.72 3.61
N TYR A 147 -7.16 10.41 3.55
CA TYR A 147 -6.10 9.44 3.79
C TYR A 147 -4.94 9.56 2.79
N TYR A 148 -5.25 9.60 1.49
CA TYR A 148 -4.23 9.67 0.45
C TYR A 148 -3.48 11.01 0.43
N ASN A 149 -4.14 12.12 0.70
CA ASN A 149 -3.50 13.43 0.81
C ASN A 149 -2.64 13.53 2.07
N SER A 150 -3.13 13.05 3.22
CA SER A 150 -2.31 12.98 4.45
C SER A 150 -1.08 12.07 4.26
N MET A 151 -1.23 10.96 3.54
CA MET A 151 -0.13 10.07 3.19
C MET A 151 0.94 10.80 2.37
N LYS A 152 0.54 11.62 1.39
CA LYS A 152 1.44 12.46 0.60
C LYS A 152 2.33 13.34 1.49
N GLU A 153 1.76 13.95 2.54
CA GLU A 153 2.53 14.75 3.49
C GLU A 153 3.54 13.91 4.29
N ARG A 154 3.14 12.70 4.72
CA ARG A 154 4.02 11.80 5.49
C ARG A 154 5.19 11.26 4.67
N LEU A 155 5.00 11.15 3.36
CA LEU A 155 6.00 10.64 2.42
C LEU A 155 6.82 11.76 1.74
N GLN A 156 6.73 13.01 2.19
CA GLN A 156 7.38 14.16 1.57
C GLN A 156 8.91 14.03 1.51
N GLU A 157 9.52 13.23 2.36
CA GLU A 157 10.96 12.88 2.30
C GLU A 157 11.36 12.27 0.96
N LEU A 158 10.40 11.65 0.23
CA LEU A 158 10.60 11.01 -1.07
C LEU A 158 10.17 11.92 -2.25
N SER A 159 9.90 13.20 -2.01
CA SER A 159 9.33 14.13 -3.01
C SER A 159 10.21 14.40 -4.22
N ASP A 160 11.51 14.14 -4.13
CA ASP A 160 12.47 14.22 -5.22
C ASP A 160 12.37 13.03 -6.20
N THR A 161 11.64 11.96 -5.83
CA THR A 161 11.50 10.76 -6.66
C THR A 161 10.39 10.89 -7.72
N PRO A 162 10.56 10.28 -8.90
CA PRO A 162 9.48 10.19 -9.89
C PRO A 162 8.22 9.50 -9.35
N GLN A 163 8.38 8.48 -8.50
CA GLN A 163 7.31 7.69 -7.92
C GLN A 163 6.40 8.53 -7.00
N TYR A 164 7.00 9.37 -6.16
CA TYR A 164 6.21 10.30 -5.34
C TYR A 164 5.46 11.33 -6.18
N ARG A 165 6.10 11.89 -7.22
CA ARG A 165 5.45 12.85 -8.12
C ARG A 165 4.28 12.22 -8.87
N GLU A 166 4.42 10.98 -9.31
CA GLU A 166 3.33 10.20 -9.91
C GLU A 166 2.19 9.98 -8.91
N TYR A 167 2.52 9.55 -7.68
CA TYR A 167 1.55 9.38 -6.60
C TYR A 167 0.75 10.67 -6.35
N ALA A 168 1.42 11.81 -6.20
CA ALA A 168 0.78 13.10 -5.96
C ALA A 168 -0.12 13.52 -7.14
N ALA A 169 0.32 13.31 -8.38
CA ALA A 169 -0.46 13.61 -9.58
C ALA A 169 -1.73 12.75 -9.68
N LEU A 170 -1.63 11.44 -9.38
CA LEU A 170 -2.77 10.54 -9.39
C LEU A 170 -3.76 10.86 -8.26
N CYS A 171 -3.28 11.25 -7.08
CA CYS A 171 -4.15 11.74 -6.00
C CYS A 171 -4.95 12.96 -6.46
N ALA A 172 -4.31 13.95 -7.07
CA ALA A 172 -4.98 15.14 -7.61
C ALA A 172 -6.00 14.77 -8.72
N GLN A 173 -5.68 13.81 -9.57
CA GLN A 173 -6.58 13.32 -10.63
C GLN A 173 -7.84 12.66 -10.06
N VAL A 174 -7.70 11.83 -9.01
CA VAL A 174 -8.81 11.03 -8.45
C VAL A 174 -9.67 11.85 -7.50
N PHE A 175 -9.02 12.66 -6.65
CA PHE A 175 -9.70 13.36 -5.55
C PHE A 175 -9.93 14.84 -5.80
N GLY A 176 -9.28 15.44 -6.82
CA GLY A 176 -9.28 16.88 -7.06
C GLY A 176 -8.15 17.59 -6.31
N ALA A 177 -8.00 18.90 -6.53
CA ALA A 177 -7.05 19.71 -5.78
C ALA A 177 -7.51 19.81 -4.31
N GLU A 178 -6.68 19.41 -3.41
CA GLU A 178 -6.71 19.38 -1.95
C GLU A 178 -8.01 19.78 -1.22
N GLU A 179 -8.69 18.78 -0.66
CA GLU A 179 -9.43 18.93 0.59
C GLU A 179 -8.54 18.35 1.70
N THR A 180 -7.71 19.21 2.34
CA THR A 180 -6.75 18.81 3.37
C THR A 180 -7.32 18.90 4.79
N GLU A 181 -8.56 19.34 4.99
CA GLU A 181 -9.16 19.46 6.31
C GLU A 181 -10.32 18.51 6.52
N TRP A 182 -10.08 17.45 7.30
CA TRP A 182 -11.14 16.75 8.00
C TRP A 182 -11.63 17.61 9.16
N LYS A 183 -12.83 18.16 9.05
CA LYS A 183 -13.53 18.79 10.20
C LYS A 183 -14.26 17.69 10.97
N ASN A 184 -13.82 17.47 12.22
CA ASN A 184 -14.51 16.63 13.22
C ASN A 184 -15.94 17.13 13.49
#